data_d6ebfabef1c3271d42fa149d6df8db82
#
_entry.id   d6ebfabef1c3271d42fa149d6df8db82
#
_cell.length_a   1.000
_cell.length_b   1.000
_cell.length_c   1.000
_cell.angle_alpha   90.00
_cell.angle_beta   90.00
_cell.angle_gamma   90.00
#
_symmetry.space_group_name_H-M   'P 1'
#
loop_
_entity.id
_entity.type
_entity.pdbx_description
1 polymer ?
#
loop_
_entity_poly.entity_id
_entity_poly.type
_entity_poly.pdbx_seq_one_letter_code
_entity_poly.pdbx_strand_id
1 'polypeptide(L)'
;MAIKKRKAGGRPSVTKKKKWLRKIVIGGLLLALSLYALCAVCVLALRWINPPTTAVQMERRVSAILKGRPYHKHYDPVPLRRISPNLQHAVVAAEDGRFRTHHGFDWIEMQKVLEQDIQRHKLGRGGSTITQQLVKNLFLTTERSLVRKGVEFTLVPMVEALLTKDRILELYLNVIEWGPGIYGAEAASEYYDHVPASELNREQAARLAAIIPSPLKRKPAQMNEYSQEILDRMAKTGW
;
A
#
# COMPACT_ATOMS: atom_id res chain seq x y z
N MET A 1 50.78 32.06 -45.85
CA MET A 1 50.30 32.19 -44.45
C MET A 1 48.74 32.16 -44.46
N ALA A 2 48.12 31.00 -44.20
CA ALA A 2 46.68 30.79 -44.38
C ALA A 2 45.98 30.91 -42.99
N ILE A 3 45.12 31.90 -42.86
CA ILE A 3 44.33 32.18 -41.64
C ILE A 3 43.13 31.22 -41.59
N LYS A 4 43.17 30.28 -40.65
CA LYS A 4 42.13 29.34 -40.39
C LYS A 4 40.93 30.01 -39.66
N LYS A 5 39.85 30.33 -40.39
CA LYS A 5 38.61 30.84 -39.78
C LYS A 5 38.00 29.87 -38.82
N ARG A 6 38.00 30.13 -37.51
CA ARG A 6 37.25 29.41 -36.48
C ARG A 6 35.75 29.60 -36.73
N LYS A 7 35.04 28.50 -37.03
CA LYS A 7 33.58 28.50 -37.01
C LYS A 7 33.08 28.78 -35.60
N ALA A 8 32.44 29.93 -35.39
CA ALA A 8 31.75 30.24 -34.15
C ALA A 8 30.56 29.29 -33.99
N GLY A 9 30.60 28.43 -32.97
CA GLY A 9 29.48 27.58 -32.59
C GLY A 9 28.30 28.45 -32.13
N GLY A 10 27.30 28.62 -32.99
CA GLY A 10 26.11 29.43 -32.70
C GLY A 10 25.34 28.87 -31.52
N ARG A 11 25.15 29.67 -30.46
CA ARG A 11 24.24 29.36 -29.35
C ARG A 11 22.83 29.11 -29.92
N PRO A 12 22.15 28.01 -29.52
CA PRO A 12 20.82 27.71 -30.02
C PRO A 12 19.87 28.88 -29.73
N SER A 13 19.12 29.33 -30.71
CA SER A 13 18.18 30.45 -30.57
C SER A 13 17.14 30.15 -29.48
N VAL A 14 16.78 31.15 -28.67
CA VAL A 14 15.82 31.06 -27.55
C VAL A 14 14.51 30.38 -27.98
N THR A 15 14.08 30.58 -29.20
CA THR A 15 12.87 29.95 -29.79
C THR A 15 13.00 28.44 -29.99
N LYS A 16 14.19 27.92 -30.34
CA LYS A 16 14.44 26.47 -30.46
C LYS A 16 14.44 25.78 -29.10
N LYS A 17 15.05 26.42 -28.07
CA LYS A 17 15.01 25.92 -26.69
C LYS A 17 13.59 25.83 -26.13
N LYS A 18 12.76 26.84 -26.36
CA LYS A 18 11.37 26.88 -25.90
C LYS A 18 10.50 25.80 -26.58
N LYS A 19 10.69 25.54 -27.88
CA LYS A 19 10.01 24.45 -28.61
C LYS A 19 10.44 23.07 -28.12
N TRP A 20 11.70 22.85 -27.84
CA TRP A 20 12.23 21.58 -27.31
C TRP A 20 11.71 21.31 -25.90
N LEU A 21 11.75 22.31 -25.00
CA LEU A 21 11.21 22.20 -23.65
C LEU A 21 9.71 21.85 -23.66
N ARG A 22 8.93 22.49 -24.53
CA ARG A 22 7.50 22.15 -24.73
C ARG A 22 7.28 20.68 -25.15
N LYS A 23 8.13 20.15 -26.05
CA LYS A 23 8.05 18.74 -26.48
C LYS A 23 8.36 17.79 -25.32
N ILE A 24 9.36 18.09 -24.48
CA ILE A 24 9.69 17.28 -23.29
C ILE A 24 8.52 17.28 -22.29
N VAL A 25 7.96 18.46 -22.00
CA VAL A 25 6.83 18.58 -21.08
C VAL A 25 5.63 17.80 -21.61
N ILE A 26 5.29 17.95 -22.89
CA ILE A 26 4.18 17.20 -23.50
C ILE A 26 4.47 15.70 -23.47
N GLY A 27 5.67 15.26 -23.83
CA GLY A 27 6.08 13.86 -23.76
C GLY A 27 5.98 13.29 -22.33
N GLY A 28 6.41 14.05 -21.34
CA GLY A 28 6.29 13.67 -19.91
C GLY A 28 4.84 13.56 -19.46
N LEU A 29 3.98 14.50 -19.88
CA LEU A 29 2.54 14.45 -19.59
C LEU A 29 1.85 13.24 -20.25
N LEU A 30 2.17 12.97 -21.51
CA LEU A 30 1.63 11.80 -22.22
C LEU A 30 2.07 10.48 -21.57
N LEU A 31 3.33 10.40 -21.17
CA LEU A 31 3.84 9.23 -20.42
C LEU A 31 3.11 9.06 -19.08
N ALA A 32 2.97 10.13 -18.30
CA ALA A 32 2.25 10.09 -17.03
C ALA A 32 0.79 9.66 -17.21
N LEU A 33 0.10 10.21 -18.24
CA LEU A 33 -1.27 9.83 -18.58
C LEU A 33 -1.37 8.35 -19.00
N SER A 34 -0.43 7.87 -19.79
CA SER A 34 -0.39 6.47 -20.22
C SER A 34 -0.18 5.52 -19.04
N LEU A 35 0.73 5.86 -18.11
CA LEU A 35 0.94 5.09 -16.90
C LEU A 35 -0.29 5.10 -15.98
N TYR A 36 -0.95 6.25 -15.86
CA TYR A 36 -2.19 6.37 -15.08
C TYR A 36 -3.32 5.53 -15.69
N ALA A 37 -3.48 5.56 -17.02
CA ALA A 37 -4.43 4.72 -17.72
C ALA A 37 -4.12 3.23 -17.58
N LEU A 38 -2.85 2.84 -17.62
CA LEU A 38 -2.42 1.46 -17.36
C LEU A 38 -2.80 1.02 -15.93
N CYS A 39 -2.55 1.88 -14.93
CA CYS A 39 -3.00 1.61 -13.57
C CYS A 39 -4.53 1.43 -13.50
N ALA A 40 -5.31 2.26 -14.22
CA ALA A 40 -6.76 2.12 -14.24
C ALA A 40 -7.20 0.77 -14.84
N VAL A 41 -6.57 0.32 -15.92
CA VAL A 41 -6.82 -1.01 -16.50
C VAL A 41 -6.47 -2.11 -15.50
N CYS A 42 -5.32 -2.01 -14.83
CA CYS A 42 -4.93 -2.97 -13.78
C CYS A 42 -5.96 -2.99 -12.65
N VAL A 43 -6.37 -1.83 -12.12
CA VAL A 43 -7.37 -1.75 -11.05
C VAL A 43 -8.70 -2.33 -11.51
N LEU A 44 -9.12 -2.07 -12.75
CA LEU A 44 -10.35 -2.64 -13.30
C LEU A 44 -10.27 -4.17 -13.36
N ALA A 45 -9.13 -4.73 -13.79
CA ALA A 45 -8.90 -6.17 -13.80
C ALA A 45 -8.96 -6.78 -12.38
N LEU A 46 -8.47 -6.06 -11.37
CA LEU A 46 -8.55 -6.45 -9.96
C LEU A 46 -9.99 -6.56 -9.43
N ARG A 47 -10.97 -6.13 -10.18
CA ARG A 47 -12.39 -6.36 -9.85
C ARG A 47 -12.74 -7.85 -9.82
N TRP A 48 -12.08 -8.65 -10.66
CA TRP A 48 -12.40 -10.08 -10.86
C TRP A 48 -11.25 -11.03 -10.53
N ILE A 49 -10.00 -10.57 -10.62
CA ILE A 49 -8.82 -11.42 -10.42
C ILE A 49 -7.95 -10.89 -9.29
N ASN A 50 -7.26 -11.80 -8.60
CA ASN A 50 -6.23 -11.42 -7.63
C ASN A 50 -4.89 -11.21 -8.36
N PRO A 51 -4.07 -10.22 -7.95
CA PRO A 51 -2.79 -9.99 -8.58
C PRO A 51 -1.84 -11.15 -8.26
N PRO A 52 -1.11 -11.71 -9.25
CA PRO A 52 -0.15 -12.80 -9.01
C PRO A 52 1.08 -12.30 -8.22
N THR A 53 1.33 -11.02 -8.24
CA THR A 53 2.38 -10.33 -7.48
C THR A 53 2.06 -8.85 -7.35
N THR A 54 2.71 -8.17 -6.40
CA THR A 54 2.56 -6.73 -6.16
C THR A 54 3.91 -6.03 -6.20
N ALA A 55 3.91 -4.69 -6.29
CA ALA A 55 5.14 -3.90 -6.30
C ALA A 55 5.98 -4.15 -5.03
N VAL A 56 5.36 -4.22 -3.85
CA VAL A 56 6.06 -4.52 -2.60
C VAL A 56 6.63 -5.94 -2.59
N GLN A 57 5.90 -6.94 -3.08
CA GLN A 57 6.43 -8.31 -3.20
C GLN A 57 7.64 -8.38 -4.14
N MET A 58 7.58 -7.66 -5.26
CA MET A 58 8.72 -7.56 -6.19
C MET A 58 9.91 -6.83 -5.56
N GLU A 59 9.68 -5.72 -4.85
CA GLU A 59 10.71 -5.00 -4.10
C GLU A 59 11.43 -5.92 -3.11
N ARG A 60 10.68 -6.74 -2.34
CA ARG A 60 11.25 -7.71 -1.40
C ARG A 60 12.09 -8.77 -2.10
N ARG A 61 11.59 -9.31 -3.21
CA ARG A 61 12.32 -10.30 -4.01
C ARG A 61 13.62 -9.72 -4.56
N VAL A 62 13.57 -8.55 -5.19
CA VAL A 62 14.76 -7.88 -5.73
C VAL A 62 15.75 -7.56 -4.63
N SER A 63 15.28 -7.01 -3.49
CA SER A 63 16.16 -6.74 -2.34
C SER A 63 16.85 -8.00 -1.80
N ALA A 64 16.15 -9.13 -1.76
CA ALA A 64 16.72 -10.39 -1.32
C ALA A 64 17.82 -10.89 -2.30
N ILE A 65 17.55 -10.84 -3.61
CA ILE A 65 18.50 -11.21 -4.66
C ILE A 65 19.77 -10.34 -4.56
N LEU A 66 19.61 -9.02 -4.47
CA LEU A 66 20.74 -8.08 -4.38
C LEU A 66 21.59 -8.29 -3.10
N LYS A 67 20.98 -8.80 -2.03
CA LYS A 67 21.65 -9.12 -0.76
C LYS A 67 22.16 -10.56 -0.67
N GLY A 68 22.03 -11.36 -1.73
CA GLY A 68 22.41 -12.77 -1.74
C GLY A 68 21.67 -13.64 -0.73
N ARG A 69 20.40 -13.27 -0.38
CA ARG A 69 19.58 -13.98 0.60
C ARG A 69 18.52 -14.84 -0.10
N PRO A 70 18.21 -16.03 0.42
CA PRO A 70 17.09 -16.82 -0.10
C PRO A 70 15.78 -16.04 0.08
N TYR A 71 14.88 -16.15 -0.91
CA TYR A 71 13.55 -15.55 -0.87
C TYR A 71 12.49 -16.60 -1.19
N HIS A 72 11.69 -16.93 -0.20
CA HIS A 72 10.53 -17.81 -0.34
C HIS A 72 9.27 -16.96 -0.17
N LYS A 73 8.38 -17.03 -1.16
CA LYS A 73 7.09 -16.32 -1.13
C LYS A 73 5.99 -17.32 -0.81
N HIS A 74 5.33 -17.11 0.35
CA HIS A 74 4.09 -17.76 0.72
C HIS A 74 2.95 -16.79 0.40
N TYR A 75 2.11 -17.15 -0.56
CA TYR A 75 1.03 -16.29 -1.06
C TYR A 75 -0.08 -17.17 -1.61
N ASP A 76 -1.18 -17.25 -0.87
CA ASP A 76 -2.38 -17.99 -1.23
C ASP A 76 -3.60 -17.09 -1.08
N PRO A 77 -4.01 -16.39 -2.17
CA PRO A 77 -5.14 -15.47 -2.11
C PRO A 77 -6.46 -16.23 -2.08
N VAL A 78 -7.28 -15.90 -1.08
CA VAL A 78 -8.60 -16.48 -0.87
C VAL A 78 -9.70 -15.42 -0.97
N PRO A 79 -10.93 -15.75 -1.39
CA PRO A 79 -12.03 -14.78 -1.40
C PRO A 79 -12.39 -14.34 0.02
N LEU A 80 -12.93 -13.12 0.15
CA LEU A 80 -13.25 -12.51 1.45
C LEU A 80 -14.12 -13.42 2.35
N ARG A 81 -15.04 -14.19 1.77
CA ARG A 81 -15.89 -15.15 2.50
C ARG A 81 -15.12 -16.31 3.14
N ARG A 82 -13.88 -16.57 2.72
CA ARG A 82 -12.96 -17.54 3.32
C ARG A 82 -11.99 -16.93 4.30
N ILE A 83 -12.13 -15.66 4.63
CA ILE A 83 -11.39 -14.98 5.69
C ILE A 83 -12.36 -14.75 6.84
N SER A 84 -12.01 -15.22 8.04
CA SER A 84 -12.84 -15.06 9.23
C SER A 84 -13.32 -13.62 9.40
N PRO A 85 -14.62 -13.39 9.69
CA PRO A 85 -15.11 -12.07 10.06
C PRO A 85 -14.32 -11.44 11.22
N ASN A 86 -13.80 -12.26 12.14
CA ASN A 86 -12.95 -11.78 13.23
C ASN A 86 -11.71 -11.06 12.69
N LEU A 87 -11.01 -11.63 11.68
CA LEU A 87 -9.84 -10.98 11.09
C LEU A 87 -10.20 -9.73 10.31
N GLN A 88 -11.30 -9.76 9.55
CA GLN A 88 -11.78 -8.60 8.82
C GLN A 88 -12.04 -7.43 9.77
N HIS A 89 -12.76 -7.68 10.88
CA HIS A 89 -13.09 -6.68 11.90
C HIS A 89 -11.84 -6.22 12.66
N ALA A 90 -10.96 -7.12 13.06
CA ALA A 90 -9.73 -6.78 13.77
C ALA A 90 -8.82 -5.86 12.93
N VAL A 91 -8.68 -6.15 11.64
CA VAL A 91 -7.88 -5.34 10.72
C VAL A 91 -8.50 -3.96 10.49
N VAL A 92 -9.82 -3.90 10.29
CA VAL A 92 -10.52 -2.61 10.16
C VAL A 92 -10.41 -1.80 11.46
N ALA A 93 -10.60 -2.41 12.62
CA ALA A 93 -10.49 -1.75 13.92
C ALA A 93 -9.05 -1.27 14.22
N ALA A 94 -8.04 -2.00 13.74
CA ALA A 94 -6.64 -1.66 13.96
C ALA A 94 -6.13 -0.54 13.04
N GLU A 95 -6.47 -0.60 11.75
CA GLU A 95 -5.85 0.19 10.68
C GLU A 95 -6.73 1.33 10.18
N ASP A 96 -8.06 1.16 10.17
CA ASP A 96 -8.97 2.09 9.53
C ASP A 96 -10.40 1.92 10.06
N GLY A 97 -10.65 2.33 11.30
CA GLY A 97 -11.92 2.10 12.00
C GLY A 97 -13.14 2.69 11.28
N ARG A 98 -12.96 3.60 10.33
CA ARG A 98 -14.01 4.23 9.54
C ARG A 98 -13.99 3.82 8.06
N PHE A 99 -13.30 2.73 7.73
CA PHE A 99 -13.12 2.23 6.37
C PHE A 99 -14.40 2.20 5.53
N ARG A 100 -15.53 1.79 6.14
CA ARG A 100 -16.81 1.65 5.45
C ARG A 100 -17.51 2.99 5.14
N THR A 101 -17.07 4.10 5.76
CA THR A 101 -17.79 5.39 5.71
C THR A 101 -17.09 6.47 4.90
N HIS A 102 -15.77 6.34 4.65
CA HIS A 102 -15.03 7.30 3.83
C HIS A 102 -14.73 6.75 2.43
N HIS A 103 -14.30 7.64 1.51
CA HIS A 103 -13.96 7.32 0.14
C HIS A 103 -12.44 7.43 -0.10
N GLY A 104 -11.68 6.54 0.55
CA GLY A 104 -10.22 6.42 0.38
C GLY A 104 -9.38 7.28 1.32
N PHE A 105 -9.88 8.40 1.80
CA PHE A 105 -9.22 9.26 2.76
C PHE A 105 -10.10 9.49 3.99
N ASP A 106 -9.60 9.18 5.16
CA ASP A 106 -10.25 9.54 6.42
C ASP A 106 -9.74 10.90 6.91
N TRP A 107 -10.34 11.97 6.41
CA TRP A 107 -9.96 13.34 6.76
C TRP A 107 -10.11 13.65 8.25
N ILE A 108 -11.09 13.03 8.91
CA ILE A 108 -11.32 13.24 10.35
C ILE A 108 -10.20 12.60 11.16
N GLU A 109 -9.81 11.37 10.82
CA GLU A 109 -8.71 10.70 11.52
C GLU A 109 -7.35 11.37 11.19
N MET A 110 -7.14 11.77 9.93
CA MET A 110 -5.96 12.52 9.53
C MET A 110 -5.81 13.84 10.31
N GLN A 111 -6.90 14.57 10.53
CA GLN A 111 -6.89 15.80 11.32
C GLN A 111 -6.54 15.50 12.78
N LYS A 112 -7.17 14.50 13.40
CA LYS A 112 -6.86 14.08 14.79
C LYS A 112 -5.39 13.69 14.98
N VAL A 113 -4.85 12.90 14.05
CA VAL A 113 -3.43 12.50 14.06
C VAL A 113 -2.53 13.73 13.98
N LEU A 114 -2.83 14.68 13.07
CA LEU A 114 -2.06 15.90 12.94
C LEU A 114 -2.08 16.77 14.22
N GLU A 115 -3.24 16.92 14.84
CA GLU A 115 -3.38 17.64 16.11
C GLU A 115 -2.57 16.97 17.23
N GLN A 116 -2.59 15.64 17.34
CA GLN A 116 -1.80 14.88 18.30
C GLN A 116 -0.30 14.99 18.03
N ASP A 117 0.12 14.96 16.77
CA ASP A 117 1.51 15.09 16.36
C ASP A 117 2.08 16.47 16.73
N ILE A 118 1.30 17.53 16.51
CA ILE A 118 1.66 18.90 16.90
C ILE A 118 1.82 18.97 18.42
N GLN A 119 0.86 18.42 19.19
CA GLN A 119 0.91 18.45 20.66
C GLN A 119 2.09 17.66 21.23
N ARG A 120 2.45 16.54 20.60
CA ARG A 120 3.52 15.65 21.08
C ARG A 120 4.90 15.99 20.52
N HIS A 121 5.01 16.99 19.64
CA HIS A 121 6.23 17.34 18.90
C HIS A 121 6.88 16.11 18.21
N LYS A 122 6.08 15.14 17.78
CA LYS A 122 6.52 13.92 17.10
C LYS A 122 5.58 13.63 15.94
N LEU A 123 6.15 13.36 14.78
CA LEU A 123 5.36 12.83 13.67
C LEU A 123 4.88 11.41 14.05
N GLY A 124 3.58 11.27 14.27
CA GLY A 124 2.94 10.03 14.66
C GLY A 124 2.94 9.00 13.53
N ARG A 125 2.69 7.78 13.92
CA ARG A 125 2.40 6.68 13.00
C ARG A 125 0.89 6.47 13.04
N GLY A 126 0.24 6.63 11.90
CA GLY A 126 -1.21 6.45 11.77
C GLY A 126 -1.79 7.40 10.73
N GLY A 127 -3.06 7.28 10.44
CA GLY A 127 -3.76 8.15 9.48
C GLY A 127 -3.68 7.72 8.02
N SER A 128 -3.06 6.59 7.69
CA SER A 128 -3.18 5.99 6.36
C SER A 128 -4.30 4.95 6.36
N THR A 129 -5.25 5.09 5.43
CA THR A 129 -6.39 4.19 5.29
C THR A 129 -6.00 2.85 4.65
N ILE A 130 -6.88 1.85 4.77
CA ILE A 130 -6.75 0.55 4.09
C ILE A 130 -6.57 0.74 2.57
N THR A 131 -7.33 1.64 1.94
CA THR A 131 -7.20 1.92 0.50
C THR A 131 -5.85 2.52 0.14
N GLN A 132 -5.32 3.45 0.94
CA GLN A 132 -3.97 4.00 0.75
C GLN A 132 -2.90 2.92 0.88
N GLN A 133 -3.03 2.04 1.87
CA GLN A 133 -2.11 0.93 2.06
C GLN A 133 -2.20 -0.10 0.92
N LEU A 134 -3.41 -0.39 0.41
CA LEU A 134 -3.60 -1.25 -0.75
C LEU A 134 -2.90 -0.68 -1.99
N VAL A 135 -3.14 0.59 -2.32
CA VAL A 135 -2.49 1.29 -3.44
C VAL A 135 -0.96 1.21 -3.33
N LYS A 136 -0.42 1.49 -2.14
CA LYS A 136 1.02 1.36 -1.87
C LYS A 136 1.51 -0.06 -2.18
N ASN A 137 0.84 -1.09 -1.69
CA ASN A 137 1.26 -2.47 -1.90
C ASN A 137 1.20 -2.89 -3.37
N LEU A 138 0.14 -2.48 -4.09
CA LEU A 138 -0.07 -2.88 -5.48
C LEU A 138 0.92 -2.22 -6.45
N PHE A 139 1.14 -0.91 -6.32
CA PHE A 139 1.74 -0.09 -7.38
C PHE A 139 3.02 0.64 -6.95
N LEU A 140 3.32 0.74 -5.64
CA LEU A 140 4.39 1.60 -5.14
C LEU A 140 5.39 0.78 -4.29
N THR A 141 6.45 1.47 -3.86
CA THR A 141 7.49 0.87 -3.00
C THR A 141 7.25 1.19 -1.52
N THR A 142 8.02 0.50 -0.64
CA THR A 142 8.00 0.78 0.80
C THR A 142 8.84 2.01 1.17
N GLU A 143 9.59 2.59 0.23
CA GLU A 143 10.39 3.79 0.44
C GLU A 143 9.54 4.99 0.84
N ARG A 144 10.03 5.77 1.80
CA ARG A 144 9.36 6.99 2.28
C ARG A 144 9.79 8.18 1.44
N SER A 145 8.89 8.64 0.56
CA SER A 145 9.12 9.78 -0.32
C SER A 145 7.82 10.58 -0.47
N LEU A 146 7.93 11.91 -0.48
CA LEU A 146 6.79 12.80 -0.73
C LEU A 146 6.24 12.60 -2.15
N VAL A 147 7.11 12.35 -3.13
CA VAL A 147 6.71 12.07 -4.51
C VAL A 147 5.85 10.78 -4.56
N ARG A 148 6.33 9.70 -3.93
CA ARG A 148 5.56 8.46 -3.81
C ARG A 148 4.20 8.71 -3.15
N LYS A 149 4.17 9.48 -2.06
CA LYS A 149 2.91 9.81 -1.36
C LYS A 149 1.97 10.64 -2.25
N GLY A 150 2.51 11.56 -3.05
CA GLY A 150 1.72 12.29 -4.06
C GLY A 150 1.09 11.36 -5.10
N VAL A 151 1.85 10.40 -5.65
CA VAL A 151 1.31 9.39 -6.57
C VAL A 151 0.24 8.54 -5.90
N GLU A 152 0.47 8.08 -4.66
CA GLU A 152 -0.54 7.35 -3.87
C GLU A 152 -1.86 8.13 -3.78
N PHE A 153 -1.80 9.44 -3.51
CA PHE A 153 -2.99 10.30 -3.43
C PHE A 153 -3.77 10.39 -4.75
N THR A 154 -3.11 10.26 -5.90
CA THR A 154 -3.80 10.26 -7.21
C THR A 154 -4.46 8.92 -7.53
N LEU A 155 -3.91 7.81 -7.05
CA LEU A 155 -4.40 6.47 -7.34
C LEU A 155 -5.54 6.03 -6.41
N VAL A 156 -5.59 6.53 -5.17
CA VAL A 156 -6.62 6.17 -4.19
C VAL A 156 -8.04 6.45 -4.68
N PRO A 157 -8.39 7.62 -5.23
CA PRO A 157 -9.72 7.87 -5.76
C PRO A 157 -10.10 6.93 -6.91
N MET A 158 -9.13 6.53 -7.74
CA MET A 158 -9.34 5.56 -8.82
C MET A 158 -9.75 4.19 -8.27
N VAL A 159 -9.04 3.71 -7.23
CA VAL A 159 -9.35 2.42 -6.59
C VAL A 159 -10.75 2.46 -5.96
N GLU A 160 -11.11 3.53 -5.25
CA GLU A 160 -12.44 3.70 -4.64
C GLU A 160 -13.57 3.83 -5.68
N ALA A 161 -13.30 4.42 -6.84
CA ALA A 161 -14.29 4.54 -7.90
C ALA A 161 -14.53 3.22 -8.66
N LEU A 162 -13.50 2.37 -8.77
CA LEU A 162 -13.56 1.17 -9.59
C LEU A 162 -13.86 -0.11 -8.79
N LEU A 163 -13.56 -0.14 -7.48
CA LEU A 163 -13.73 -1.32 -6.63
C LEU A 163 -14.74 -1.06 -5.51
N THR A 164 -15.45 -2.10 -5.08
CA THR A 164 -16.29 -2.06 -3.88
C THR A 164 -15.43 -2.13 -2.62
N LYS A 165 -15.95 -1.64 -1.49
CA LYS A 165 -15.27 -1.74 -0.19
C LYS A 165 -14.90 -3.18 0.18
N ASP A 166 -15.78 -4.12 -0.10
CA ASP A 166 -15.49 -5.55 0.15
C ASP A 166 -14.34 -6.05 -0.71
N ARG A 167 -14.26 -5.63 -1.98
CA ARG A 167 -13.17 -6.02 -2.85
C ARG A 167 -11.85 -5.34 -2.46
N ILE A 168 -11.88 -4.09 -2.02
CA ILE A 168 -10.71 -3.40 -1.49
C ILE A 168 -10.18 -4.12 -0.25
N LEU A 169 -11.05 -4.49 0.69
CA LEU A 169 -10.67 -5.23 1.89
C LEU A 169 -10.13 -6.63 1.56
N GLU A 170 -10.78 -7.35 0.65
CA GLU A 170 -10.33 -8.66 0.18
C GLU A 170 -8.92 -8.59 -0.42
N LEU A 171 -8.70 -7.66 -1.33
CA LEU A 171 -7.38 -7.45 -1.94
C LEU A 171 -6.35 -7.06 -0.89
N TYR A 172 -6.68 -6.13 0.00
CA TYR A 172 -5.80 -5.70 1.07
C TYR A 172 -5.35 -6.87 1.94
N LEU A 173 -6.30 -7.64 2.47
CA LEU A 173 -6.02 -8.80 3.32
C LEU A 173 -5.19 -9.87 2.61
N ASN A 174 -5.31 -9.97 1.29
CA ASN A 174 -4.55 -10.94 0.50
C ASN A 174 -3.14 -10.46 0.11
N VAL A 175 -2.89 -9.15 -0.04
CA VAL A 175 -1.61 -8.68 -0.61
C VAL A 175 -0.62 -8.15 0.40
N ILE A 176 -1.07 -7.74 1.59
CA ILE A 176 -0.16 -7.19 2.61
C ILE A 176 0.81 -8.23 3.14
N GLU A 177 1.98 -7.74 3.55
CA GLU A 177 3.01 -8.53 4.20
C GLU A 177 2.68 -8.74 5.67
N TRP A 178 2.65 -9.99 6.13
CA TRP A 178 2.39 -10.40 7.51
C TRP A 178 3.65 -10.91 8.23
N GLY A 179 4.72 -11.10 7.49
CA GLY A 179 6.02 -11.57 7.96
C GLY A 179 6.99 -11.67 6.79
N PRO A 180 8.27 -11.99 7.03
CA PRO A 180 9.25 -12.12 5.96
C PRO A 180 8.84 -13.15 4.90
N GLY A 181 8.40 -12.68 3.72
CA GLY A 181 7.94 -13.55 2.62
C GLY A 181 6.53 -14.12 2.79
N ILE A 182 5.80 -13.73 3.84
CA ILE A 182 4.43 -14.20 4.12
C ILE A 182 3.46 -13.10 3.67
N TYR A 183 2.64 -13.39 2.68
CA TYR A 183 1.67 -12.45 2.10
C TYR A 183 0.27 -13.05 2.09
N GLY A 184 -0.68 -12.28 2.57
CA GLY A 184 -2.08 -12.67 2.61
C GLY A 184 -2.50 -13.38 3.88
N ALA A 185 -3.79 -13.25 4.18
CA ALA A 185 -4.40 -13.73 5.42
C ALA A 185 -4.32 -15.26 5.57
N GLU A 186 -4.51 -16.01 4.49
CA GLU A 186 -4.43 -17.48 4.50
C GLU A 186 -3.03 -17.94 4.88
N ALA A 187 -2.01 -17.48 4.14
CA ALA A 187 -0.62 -17.83 4.43
C ALA A 187 -0.18 -17.40 5.84
N ALA A 188 -0.68 -16.26 6.33
CA ALA A 188 -0.38 -15.80 7.69
C ALA A 188 -1.04 -16.67 8.76
N SER A 189 -2.31 -17.03 8.58
CA SER A 189 -3.07 -17.89 9.49
C SER A 189 -2.44 -19.28 9.59
N GLU A 190 -2.12 -19.89 8.48
CA GLU A 190 -1.45 -21.19 8.44
C GLU A 190 -0.06 -21.16 9.10
N TYR A 191 0.70 -20.09 8.84
CA TYR A 191 2.06 -19.95 9.37
C TYR A 191 2.11 -19.70 10.89
N TYR A 192 1.23 -18.86 11.42
CA TYR A 192 1.30 -18.42 12.82
C TYR A 192 0.36 -19.21 13.73
N ASP A 193 -0.80 -19.59 13.25
CA ASP A 193 -1.87 -20.20 14.04
C ASP A 193 -2.21 -21.64 13.63
N HIS A 194 -1.64 -22.13 12.52
CA HIS A 194 -1.83 -23.49 11.99
C HIS A 194 -3.30 -23.85 11.68
N VAL A 195 -4.08 -22.84 11.31
CA VAL A 195 -5.48 -23.00 10.90
C VAL A 195 -5.74 -22.19 9.61
N PRO A 196 -6.77 -22.56 8.82
CA PRO A 196 -7.21 -21.73 7.69
C PRO A 196 -7.65 -20.35 8.16
N ALA A 197 -7.52 -19.32 7.31
CA ALA A 197 -7.96 -17.95 7.67
C ALA A 197 -9.46 -17.87 8.00
N SER A 198 -10.28 -18.79 7.54
CA SER A 198 -11.71 -18.88 7.86
C SER A 198 -11.99 -19.30 9.32
N GLU A 199 -11.04 -19.96 9.97
CA GLU A 199 -11.20 -20.52 11.32
C GLU A 199 -10.55 -19.66 12.41
N LEU A 200 -9.92 -18.54 12.05
CA LEU A 200 -9.32 -17.64 13.03
C LEU A 200 -10.36 -17.19 14.07
N ASN A 201 -10.08 -17.46 15.32
CA ASN A 201 -10.86 -16.93 16.43
C ASN A 201 -10.54 -15.44 16.68
N ARG A 202 -11.27 -14.82 17.60
CA ARG A 202 -11.19 -13.38 17.88
C ARG A 202 -9.81 -12.94 18.39
N GLU A 203 -9.19 -13.72 19.24
CA GLU A 203 -7.85 -13.42 19.80
C GLU A 203 -6.74 -13.58 18.76
N GLN A 204 -6.75 -14.68 18.00
CA GLN A 204 -5.81 -14.93 16.91
C GLN A 204 -5.89 -13.80 15.87
N ALA A 205 -7.09 -13.43 15.47
CA ALA A 205 -7.36 -12.33 14.53
C ALA A 205 -6.79 -11.00 15.04
N ALA A 206 -7.01 -10.65 16.31
CA ALA A 206 -6.49 -9.42 16.90
C ALA A 206 -4.96 -9.42 16.98
N ARG A 207 -4.33 -10.56 17.31
CA ARG A 207 -2.87 -10.71 17.35
C ARG A 207 -2.25 -10.59 15.94
N LEU A 208 -2.89 -11.17 14.92
CA LEU A 208 -2.47 -11.00 13.54
C LEU A 208 -2.62 -9.53 13.11
N ALA A 209 -3.75 -8.89 13.36
CA ALA A 209 -3.92 -7.47 13.04
C ALA A 209 -2.87 -6.58 13.73
N ALA A 210 -2.44 -6.92 14.93
CA ALA A 210 -1.46 -6.16 15.68
C ALA A 210 -0.04 -6.14 15.07
N ILE A 211 0.30 -7.07 14.19
CA ILE A 211 1.62 -7.08 13.53
C ILE A 211 1.69 -6.21 12.29
N ILE A 212 0.56 -5.86 11.66
CA ILE A 212 0.49 -5.14 10.37
C ILE A 212 1.36 -3.88 10.32
N PRO A 213 1.41 -3.00 11.35
CA PRO A 213 2.23 -1.79 11.30
C PRO A 213 3.74 -2.05 11.16
N SER A 214 4.23 -3.25 11.49
CA SER A 214 5.65 -3.60 11.40
C SER A 214 5.86 -5.13 11.25
N PRO A 215 5.39 -5.75 10.16
CA PRO A 215 5.30 -7.20 10.02
C PRO A 215 6.66 -7.91 9.99
N LEU A 216 7.73 -7.19 9.63
CA LEU A 216 9.09 -7.74 9.65
C LEU A 216 9.73 -7.79 11.06
N LYS A 217 9.12 -7.11 12.04
CA LYS A 217 9.67 -6.98 13.39
C LYS A 217 8.77 -7.59 14.47
N ARG A 218 7.45 -7.50 14.28
CA ARG A 218 6.46 -7.96 15.25
C ARG A 218 6.11 -9.43 15.00
N LYS A 219 5.78 -10.14 16.07
CA LYS A 219 5.27 -11.52 16.04
C LYS A 219 3.95 -11.58 16.80
N PRO A 220 2.92 -12.30 16.35
CA PRO A 220 1.61 -12.34 17.00
C PRO A 220 1.70 -12.71 18.48
N ALA A 221 2.54 -13.67 18.84
CA ALA A 221 2.73 -14.12 20.23
C ALA A 221 3.26 -13.03 21.18
N GLN A 222 3.79 -11.90 20.66
CA GLN A 222 4.35 -10.80 21.45
C GLN A 222 3.43 -9.57 21.50
N MET A 223 2.20 -9.66 20.94
CA MET A 223 1.31 -8.52 20.76
C MET A 223 0.16 -8.47 21.77
N ASN A 224 0.32 -9.00 22.97
CA ASN A 224 -0.77 -9.12 23.95
C ASN A 224 -1.45 -7.77 24.27
N GLU A 225 -0.68 -6.73 24.61
CA GLU A 225 -1.25 -5.42 24.94
C GLU A 225 -1.97 -4.78 23.74
N TYR A 226 -1.28 -4.72 22.60
CA TYR A 226 -1.87 -4.08 21.41
C TYR A 226 -3.03 -4.89 20.82
N SER A 227 -3.00 -6.22 20.92
CA SER A 227 -4.15 -7.04 20.51
C SER A 227 -5.35 -6.81 21.43
N GLN A 228 -5.15 -6.58 22.72
CA GLN A 228 -6.23 -6.23 23.64
C GLN A 228 -6.87 -4.88 23.28
N GLU A 229 -6.06 -3.86 22.94
CA GLU A 229 -6.60 -2.60 22.44
C GLU A 229 -7.46 -2.79 21.16
N ILE A 230 -7.05 -3.70 20.26
CA ILE A 230 -7.82 -4.02 19.05
C ILE A 230 -9.16 -4.68 19.43
N LEU A 231 -9.14 -5.65 20.35
CA LEU A 231 -10.36 -6.30 20.85
C LEU A 231 -11.32 -5.31 21.49
N ASP A 232 -10.81 -4.34 22.24
CA ASP A 232 -11.62 -3.28 22.85
C ASP A 232 -12.25 -2.35 21.79
N ARG A 233 -11.48 -2.04 20.71
CA ARG A 233 -12.01 -1.27 19.57
C ARG A 233 -13.09 -2.04 18.83
N MET A 234 -12.89 -3.35 18.60
CA MET A 234 -13.91 -4.22 18.01
C MET A 234 -15.19 -4.24 18.85
N ALA A 235 -15.07 -4.38 20.17
CA ALA A 235 -16.22 -4.38 21.08
C ALA A 235 -17.00 -3.05 21.05
N LYS A 236 -16.31 -1.90 20.97
CA LYS A 236 -16.94 -0.56 20.86
C LYS A 236 -17.72 -0.36 19.56
N THR A 237 -17.36 -1.10 18.49
CA THR A 237 -18.05 -1.05 17.19
C THR A 237 -19.11 -2.15 17.03
N GLY A 238 -19.33 -2.97 18.07
CA GLY A 238 -20.32 -4.06 18.04
C GLY A 238 -19.83 -5.33 17.31
N TRP A 239 -18.53 -5.50 17.18
CA TRP A 239 -17.87 -6.65 16.54
C TRP A 239 -17.30 -7.64 17.54
#